data_40346d9339d34f754c67f2f94f5ba510
#
_entry.id   40346d9339d34f754c67f2f94f5ba510
#
_cell.length_a   1.000
_cell.length_b   1.000
_cell.length_c   1.000
_cell.angle_alpha   90.00
_cell.angle_beta   90.00
_cell.angle_gamma   90.00
#
_symmetry.space_group_name_H-M   'P 1'
#
loop_
_entity.id
_entity.type
_entity.pdbx_description
1 polymer ?
#
loop_
_entity_poly.entity_id
_entity_poly.type
_entity_poly.pdbx_seq_one_letter_code
_entity_poly.pdbx_strand_id
1 'polypeptide(L)'
;MKLNTLTTGLIYPALLFAMFIALFVVPAFAEDISIDMLNKRDDGAKMVYSQDIARIDVGDTITWLPKSKGHNVEFVAGPDGWEAPKKSKNGKEVAITFDTPGIYLYQCTPHKSMGMIAMVVVGDDMSNLDAMTDMKMRGKSKKKMKALLADL
;
A
#
# COMPACT_ATOMS: atom_id res chain seq x y z
N MET A 1 -47.69 -72.80 19.01
CA MET A 1 -47.70 -71.96 17.82
C MET A 1 -47.12 -70.61 18.23
N LYS A 2 -45.81 -70.36 18.01
CA LYS A 2 -45.13 -69.09 18.40
C LYS A 2 -44.79 -68.35 17.14
N LEU A 3 -45.37 -67.19 16.95
CA LEU A 3 -44.97 -66.26 15.87
C LEU A 3 -43.74 -65.47 16.30
N ASN A 4 -42.69 -65.59 15.50
CA ASN A 4 -41.50 -64.76 15.61
C ASN A 4 -41.73 -63.48 14.74
N THR A 5 -41.77 -62.35 15.37
CA THR A 5 -41.72 -61.05 14.70
C THR A 5 -40.25 -60.67 14.40
N LEU A 6 -39.92 -60.61 13.12
CA LEU A 6 -38.65 -60.07 12.59
C LEU A 6 -38.72 -58.55 12.59
N THR A 7 -37.91 -57.92 13.46
CA THR A 7 -37.69 -56.48 13.43
C THR A 7 -36.57 -56.17 12.39
N THR A 8 -37.01 -55.61 11.27
CA THR A 8 -36.08 -55.07 10.25
C THR A 8 -35.56 -53.71 10.73
N GLY A 9 -34.29 -53.72 11.15
CA GLY A 9 -33.55 -52.51 11.46
C GLY A 9 -33.26 -51.69 10.18
N LEU A 10 -33.79 -50.50 10.11
CA LEU A 10 -33.53 -49.55 9.05
C LEU A 10 -32.15 -48.91 9.30
N ILE A 11 -31.18 -49.31 8.50
CA ILE A 11 -29.84 -48.68 8.50
C ILE A 11 -29.95 -47.41 7.67
N TYR A 12 -29.88 -46.23 8.31
CA TYR A 12 -29.70 -44.95 7.62
C TYR A 12 -28.25 -44.78 7.21
N PRO A 13 -27.92 -44.64 5.92
CA PRO A 13 -26.59 -44.24 5.55
C PRO A 13 -26.44 -42.76 5.85
N ALA A 14 -25.65 -42.42 6.86
CA ALA A 14 -25.20 -41.05 7.10
C ALA A 14 -24.35 -40.62 5.90
N LEU A 15 -24.92 -39.85 5.00
CA LEU A 15 -24.21 -39.13 3.95
C LEU A 15 -23.33 -38.06 4.60
N LEU A 16 -22.08 -38.40 4.83
CA LEU A 16 -21.03 -37.43 5.13
C LEU A 16 -20.79 -36.57 3.87
N PHE A 17 -21.50 -35.45 3.78
CA PHE A 17 -21.22 -34.39 2.78
C PHE A 17 -19.94 -33.68 3.23
N ALA A 18 -18.79 -34.21 2.84
CA ALA A 18 -17.53 -33.53 2.97
C ALA A 18 -17.53 -32.35 2.01
N MET A 19 -17.86 -31.16 2.54
CA MET A 19 -17.78 -29.90 1.80
C MET A 19 -16.30 -29.56 1.62
N PHE A 20 -15.77 -29.95 0.47
CA PHE A 20 -14.41 -29.60 0.03
C PHE A 20 -14.42 -28.09 -0.32
N ILE A 21 -14.09 -27.25 0.65
CA ILE A 21 -13.82 -25.84 0.39
C ILE A 21 -12.48 -25.80 -0.34
N ALA A 22 -12.51 -25.81 -1.67
CA ALA A 22 -11.36 -25.50 -2.48
C ALA A 22 -10.99 -24.03 -2.22
N LEU A 23 -9.97 -23.79 -1.41
CA LEU A 23 -9.31 -22.49 -1.33
C LEU A 23 -8.72 -22.19 -2.71
N PHE A 24 -9.46 -21.42 -3.49
CA PHE A 24 -8.88 -20.81 -4.68
C PHE A 24 -7.86 -19.76 -4.22
N VAL A 25 -6.60 -20.15 -4.17
CA VAL A 25 -5.49 -19.19 -4.10
C VAL A 25 -5.46 -18.50 -5.45
N VAL A 26 -6.07 -17.31 -5.51
CA VAL A 26 -5.92 -16.44 -6.67
C VAL A 26 -4.48 -15.92 -6.61
N PRO A 27 -3.63 -16.18 -7.64
CA PRO A 27 -2.31 -15.57 -7.66
C PRO A 27 -2.49 -14.05 -7.69
N ALA A 28 -1.98 -13.36 -6.67
CA ALA A 28 -1.84 -11.92 -6.69
C ALA A 28 -0.77 -11.60 -7.76
N PHE A 29 -1.19 -10.99 -8.85
CA PHE A 29 -0.25 -10.42 -9.81
C PHE A 29 0.22 -9.09 -9.22
N ALA A 30 1.54 -8.93 -9.06
CA ALA A 30 2.12 -7.66 -8.69
C ALA A 30 1.72 -6.61 -9.75
N GLU A 31 1.17 -5.48 -9.31
CA GLU A 31 0.82 -4.37 -10.19
C GLU A 31 1.98 -3.37 -10.24
N ASP A 32 2.38 -2.99 -11.46
CA ASP A 32 3.38 -1.94 -11.68
C ASP A 32 2.69 -0.58 -11.76
N ILE A 33 2.85 0.23 -10.74
CA ILE A 33 2.28 1.57 -10.64
C ILE A 33 3.32 2.63 -10.98
N SER A 34 2.94 3.62 -11.80
CA SER A 34 3.80 4.75 -12.12
C SER A 34 3.34 6.03 -11.42
N ILE A 35 4.28 6.75 -10.81
CA ILE A 35 4.07 8.06 -10.18
C ILE A 35 4.97 9.09 -10.84
N ASP A 36 4.38 10.11 -11.44
CA ASP A 36 5.13 11.17 -12.07
C ASP A 36 5.62 12.21 -11.05
N MET A 37 6.85 12.68 -11.22
CA MET A 37 7.43 13.80 -10.50
C MET A 37 7.24 15.07 -11.32
N LEU A 38 6.44 16.04 -10.81
CA LEU A 38 5.88 17.15 -11.58
C LEU A 38 6.20 18.52 -10.98
N ASN A 39 6.54 19.49 -11.84
CA ASN A 39 6.54 20.91 -11.47
C ASN A 39 5.14 21.44 -11.21
N LYS A 40 4.16 20.93 -11.97
CA LYS A 40 2.75 21.32 -11.86
C LYS A 40 1.87 20.16 -12.31
N ARG A 41 0.82 19.90 -11.55
CA ARG A 41 -0.26 18.96 -11.84
C ARG A 41 -1.47 19.72 -12.42
N ASP A 42 -2.39 19.03 -13.06
CA ASP A 42 -3.54 19.61 -13.75
C ASP A 42 -4.50 20.36 -12.81
N ASP A 43 -4.58 19.96 -11.55
CA ASP A 43 -5.32 20.64 -10.48
C ASP A 43 -4.69 21.99 -10.05
N GLY A 44 -3.56 22.37 -10.65
CA GLY A 44 -2.82 23.58 -10.35
C GLY A 44 -1.81 23.46 -9.22
N ALA A 45 -1.73 22.31 -8.54
CA ALA A 45 -0.73 22.06 -7.50
C ALA A 45 0.68 22.07 -8.09
N LYS A 46 1.63 22.68 -7.36
CA LYS A 46 3.02 22.86 -7.81
C LYS A 46 3.98 22.06 -6.95
N MET A 47 5.06 21.56 -7.58
CA MET A 47 6.09 20.73 -6.93
C MET A 47 5.41 19.57 -6.22
N VAL A 48 4.91 18.61 -7.02
CA VAL A 48 4.06 17.52 -6.55
C VAL A 48 4.42 16.21 -7.25
N TYR A 49 4.01 15.12 -6.64
CA TYR A 49 3.87 13.83 -7.31
C TYR A 49 2.49 13.74 -7.96
N SER A 50 2.34 12.92 -9.00
CA SER A 50 1.04 12.76 -9.68
C SER A 50 -0.05 12.23 -8.75
N GLN A 51 0.33 11.43 -7.75
CA GLN A 51 -0.54 10.90 -6.71
C GLN A 51 -0.08 11.39 -5.34
N ASP A 52 -1.03 11.76 -4.51
CA ASP A 52 -0.79 12.19 -3.13
C ASP A 52 -0.71 11.00 -2.18
N ILE A 53 -1.55 9.98 -2.40
CA ILE A 53 -1.54 8.69 -1.72
C ILE A 53 -1.68 7.60 -2.77
N ALA A 54 -0.73 6.67 -2.83
CA ALA A 54 -0.82 5.44 -3.61
C ALA A 54 -1.22 4.31 -2.66
N ARG A 55 -2.23 3.50 -3.03
CA ARG A 55 -2.60 2.29 -2.31
C ARG A 55 -2.25 1.10 -3.18
N ILE A 56 -1.48 0.18 -2.63
CA ILE A 56 -0.90 -0.96 -3.34
C ILE A 56 -0.95 -2.21 -2.48
N ASP A 57 -0.83 -3.36 -3.10
CA ASP A 57 -0.68 -4.63 -2.42
C ASP A 57 0.79 -4.93 -2.06
N VAL A 58 0.98 -5.86 -1.13
CA VAL A 58 2.32 -6.35 -0.78
C VAL A 58 2.93 -7.08 -1.98
N GLY A 59 4.14 -6.69 -2.35
CA GLY A 59 4.86 -7.21 -3.51
C GLY A 59 4.76 -6.33 -4.76
N ASP A 60 3.91 -5.29 -4.75
CA ASP A 60 3.80 -4.34 -5.86
C ASP A 60 5.03 -3.44 -5.96
N THR A 61 5.25 -2.94 -7.18
CA THR A 61 6.35 -2.03 -7.49
C THR A 61 5.82 -0.67 -7.93
N ILE A 62 6.34 0.38 -7.32
CA ILE A 62 6.11 1.76 -7.78
C ILE A 62 7.34 2.26 -8.52
N THR A 63 7.12 2.80 -9.71
CA THR A 63 8.13 3.48 -10.52
C THR A 63 7.87 4.98 -10.54
N TRP A 64 8.79 5.77 -9.96
CA TRP A 64 8.74 7.23 -10.05
C TRP A 64 9.43 7.73 -11.29
N LEU A 65 8.68 8.44 -12.14
CA LEU A 65 9.12 8.95 -13.43
C LEU A 65 9.43 10.45 -13.36
N PRO A 66 10.63 10.89 -13.78
CA PRO A 66 11.01 12.31 -13.74
C PRO A 66 10.43 13.08 -14.94
N LYS A 67 9.12 13.28 -14.99
CA LYS A 67 8.45 14.06 -16.05
C LYS A 67 8.87 15.53 -16.05
N SER A 68 9.23 16.07 -14.88
CA SER A 68 9.85 17.37 -14.74
C SER A 68 11.24 17.25 -14.12
N LYS A 69 12.15 18.16 -14.47
CA LYS A 69 13.55 18.14 -13.97
C LYS A 69 13.61 18.60 -12.50
N GLY A 70 14.66 18.15 -11.80
CA GLY A 70 14.99 18.66 -10.47
C GLY A 70 14.30 17.96 -9.30
N HIS A 71 13.60 16.86 -9.54
CA HIS A 71 12.90 16.08 -8.52
C HIS A 71 13.63 14.78 -8.20
N ASN A 72 13.37 14.27 -6.99
CA ASN A 72 13.84 12.97 -6.53
C ASN A 72 12.84 12.35 -5.55
N VAL A 73 13.12 11.13 -5.11
CA VAL A 73 12.37 10.40 -4.08
C VAL A 73 13.30 10.12 -2.91
N GLU A 74 12.88 10.51 -1.71
CA GLU A 74 13.54 10.25 -0.43
C GLU A 74 12.48 9.79 0.56
N PHE A 75 12.55 8.53 0.99
CA PHE A 75 11.69 8.03 2.06
C PHE A 75 12.18 8.57 3.41
N VAL A 76 11.25 9.02 4.24
CA VAL A 76 11.53 9.65 5.53
C VAL A 76 10.85 8.94 6.69
N ALA A 77 9.89 8.08 6.41
CA ALA A 77 9.26 7.17 7.37
C ALA A 77 8.67 5.95 6.66
N GLY A 78 8.54 4.86 7.37
CA GLY A 78 7.96 3.60 6.95
C GLY A 78 7.58 2.74 8.15
N PRO A 79 7.10 1.51 7.93
CA PRO A 79 6.81 0.55 8.99
C PRO A 79 8.03 0.23 9.86
N ASP A 80 7.79 -0.26 11.07
CA ASP A 80 8.85 -0.68 11.98
C ASP A 80 9.72 -1.79 11.36
N GLY A 81 11.03 -1.64 11.50
CA GLY A 81 12.00 -2.58 10.94
C GLY A 81 12.26 -2.46 9.44
N TRP A 82 11.53 -1.60 8.73
CA TRP A 82 11.82 -1.35 7.33
C TRP A 82 13.00 -0.37 7.17
N GLU A 83 13.95 -0.72 6.32
CA GLU A 83 15.10 0.12 6.01
C GLU A 83 14.83 0.96 4.75
N ALA A 84 14.83 2.29 4.91
CA ALA A 84 14.63 3.19 3.80
C ALA A 84 15.78 3.06 2.78
N PRO A 85 15.48 2.90 1.48
CA PRO A 85 16.50 2.90 0.45
C PRO A 85 17.19 4.27 0.37
N LYS A 86 18.38 4.29 -0.18
CA LYS A 86 19.05 5.56 -0.45
C LYS A 86 18.18 6.44 -1.34
N LYS A 87 18.09 7.74 -1.01
CA LYS A 87 17.36 8.70 -1.83
C LYS A 87 17.84 8.65 -3.29
N SER A 88 16.90 8.75 -4.22
CA SER A 88 17.20 8.74 -5.64
C SER A 88 18.00 10.00 -6.06
N LYS A 89 18.71 9.90 -7.16
CA LYS A 89 19.37 11.07 -7.78
C LYS A 89 18.31 11.96 -8.43
N ASN A 90 18.55 13.28 -8.43
CA ASN A 90 17.66 14.23 -9.09
C ASN A 90 17.51 13.92 -10.59
N GLY A 91 16.26 13.93 -11.06
CA GLY A 91 15.92 13.70 -12.46
C GLY A 91 16.18 12.28 -12.95
N LYS A 92 16.26 11.32 -12.03
CA LYS A 92 16.38 9.89 -12.37
C LYS A 92 15.14 9.15 -11.96
N GLU A 93 14.76 8.22 -12.81
CA GLU A 93 13.76 7.20 -12.52
C GLU A 93 14.24 6.31 -11.39
N VAL A 94 13.30 5.85 -10.56
CA VAL A 94 13.55 4.87 -9.50
C VAL A 94 12.33 3.98 -9.34
N ALA A 95 12.55 2.67 -9.30
CA ALA A 95 11.55 1.67 -9.00
C ALA A 95 11.84 1.05 -7.64
N ILE A 96 10.78 0.85 -6.83
CA ILE A 96 10.88 0.24 -5.50
C ILE A 96 9.72 -0.72 -5.33
N THR A 97 10.05 -1.95 -4.93
CA THR A 97 9.08 -2.99 -4.56
C THR A 97 8.82 -2.92 -3.06
N PHE A 98 7.56 -3.10 -2.66
CA PHE A 98 7.12 -2.97 -1.27
C PHE A 98 6.69 -4.33 -0.72
N ASP A 99 7.57 -4.96 0.04
CA ASP A 99 7.35 -6.30 0.63
C ASP A 99 6.81 -6.24 2.07
N THR A 100 6.77 -5.06 2.67
CA THR A 100 6.31 -4.87 4.06
C THR A 100 5.04 -4.03 4.07
N PRO A 101 3.93 -4.50 4.68
CA PRO A 101 2.71 -3.71 4.80
C PRO A 101 2.90 -2.50 5.72
N GLY A 102 2.11 -1.45 5.50
CA GLY A 102 2.13 -0.23 6.31
C GLY A 102 2.12 1.05 5.50
N ILE A 103 2.24 2.19 6.20
CA ILE A 103 2.26 3.53 5.62
C ILE A 103 3.71 3.98 5.42
N TYR A 104 4.01 4.48 4.24
CA TYR A 104 5.30 5.04 3.89
C TYR A 104 5.17 6.51 3.54
N LEU A 105 6.03 7.36 4.08
CA LEU A 105 6.10 8.77 3.75
C LEU A 105 7.36 9.06 2.95
N TYR A 106 7.21 9.71 1.82
CA TYR A 106 8.34 10.14 1.00
C TYR A 106 8.22 11.61 0.58
N GLN A 107 9.34 12.19 0.21
CA GLN A 107 9.47 13.59 -0.15
C GLN A 107 10.42 13.81 -1.31
N CYS A 108 10.29 14.96 -1.96
CA CYS A 108 11.33 15.47 -2.85
C CYS A 108 12.29 16.33 -2.03
N THR A 109 13.57 15.93 -1.91
CA THR A 109 14.55 16.60 -1.04
C THR A 109 14.65 18.12 -1.29
N PRO A 110 14.78 18.63 -2.55
CA PRO A 110 14.85 20.07 -2.80
C PRO A 110 13.52 20.81 -2.59
N HIS A 111 12.35 20.13 -2.69
CA HIS A 111 11.04 20.78 -2.65
C HIS A 111 10.20 20.40 -1.42
N LYS A 112 10.78 19.74 -0.43
CA LYS A 112 10.08 19.31 0.77
C LYS A 112 9.37 20.44 1.53
N SER A 113 10.00 21.63 1.63
CA SER A 113 9.37 22.79 2.27
C SER A 113 8.25 23.41 1.43
N MET A 114 8.19 23.10 0.15
CA MET A 114 7.16 23.58 -0.78
C MET A 114 5.90 22.70 -0.78
N GLY A 115 5.92 21.54 -0.08
CA GLY A 115 4.80 20.62 0.02
C GLY A 115 4.93 19.40 -0.88
N MET A 116 6.10 19.14 -1.48
CA MET A 116 6.31 17.95 -2.31
C MET A 116 6.60 16.74 -1.42
N ILE A 117 5.54 16.24 -0.82
CA ILE A 117 5.48 15.00 -0.03
C ILE A 117 4.28 14.18 -0.47
N ALA A 118 4.35 12.87 -0.31
CA ALA A 118 3.25 11.95 -0.60
C ALA A 118 3.42 10.65 0.20
N MET A 119 2.39 9.80 0.19
CA MET A 119 2.38 8.55 0.93
C MET A 119 2.14 7.35 0.02
N VAL A 120 2.62 6.19 0.46
CA VAL A 120 2.21 4.88 -0.03
C VAL A 120 1.58 4.13 1.13
N VAL A 121 0.45 3.47 0.90
CA VAL A 121 -0.18 2.53 1.82
C VAL A 121 -0.10 1.15 1.19
N VAL A 122 0.53 0.23 1.87
CA VAL A 122 0.77 -1.14 1.40
C VAL A 122 -0.08 -2.11 2.19
N GLY A 123 -0.91 -2.91 1.51
CA GLY A 123 -1.73 -3.95 2.12
C GLY A 123 -2.79 -3.43 3.10
N ASP A 124 -3.26 -2.18 2.93
CA ASP A 124 -4.23 -1.50 3.82
C ASP A 124 -3.83 -1.51 5.31
N ASP A 125 -2.55 -1.72 5.62
CA ASP A 125 -2.03 -1.74 6.98
C ASP A 125 -1.78 -0.31 7.48
N MET A 126 -2.44 0.04 8.59
CA MET A 126 -2.37 1.33 9.27
C MET A 126 -1.67 1.25 10.61
N SER A 127 -0.95 0.17 10.91
CA SER A 127 -0.34 -0.08 12.23
C SER A 127 0.65 1.00 12.66
N ASN A 128 1.30 1.67 11.72
CA ASN A 128 2.26 2.75 11.96
C ASN A 128 1.68 4.18 11.79
N LEU A 129 0.34 4.34 11.80
CA LEU A 129 -0.33 5.63 11.64
C LEU A 129 0.08 6.67 12.71
N ASP A 130 0.23 6.24 13.95
CA ASP A 130 0.64 7.13 15.05
C ASP A 130 2.02 7.74 14.78
N ALA A 131 2.97 6.92 14.29
CA ALA A 131 4.30 7.39 13.91
C ALA A 131 4.24 8.44 12.77
N MET A 132 3.33 8.27 11.79
CA MET A 132 3.10 9.26 10.74
C MET A 132 2.51 10.55 11.29
N THR A 133 1.58 10.46 12.24
CA THR A 133 0.93 11.61 12.88
C THR A 133 1.91 12.46 13.69
N ASP A 134 2.89 11.83 14.32
CA ASP A 134 3.92 12.51 15.13
C ASP A 134 5.04 13.16 14.30
N MET A 135 5.06 12.94 13.00
CA MET A 135 6.08 13.49 12.09
C MET A 135 6.04 15.01 12.03
N LYS A 136 7.18 15.64 12.32
CA LYS A 136 7.31 17.11 12.31
C LYS A 136 7.67 17.62 10.93
N MET A 137 6.69 18.15 10.22
CA MET A 137 6.88 18.77 8.91
C MET A 137 7.12 20.28 9.00
N ARG A 138 7.80 20.83 7.97
CA ARG A 138 8.10 22.27 7.86
C ARG A 138 7.47 22.88 6.61
N GLY A 139 7.25 24.20 6.63
CA GLY A 139 6.71 24.95 5.49
C GLY A 139 5.34 24.42 5.05
N LYS A 140 5.12 24.37 3.74
CA LYS A 140 3.85 23.89 3.18
C LYS A 140 3.59 22.41 3.41
N SER A 141 4.65 21.61 3.65
CA SER A 141 4.48 20.18 3.97
C SER A 141 3.74 19.96 5.28
N LYS A 142 3.74 20.92 6.23
CA LYS A 142 2.91 20.82 7.43
C LYS A 142 1.41 20.77 7.11
N LYS A 143 0.94 21.62 6.17
CA LYS A 143 -0.44 21.61 5.72
C LYS A 143 -0.75 20.38 4.86
N LYS A 144 0.19 20.00 3.97
CA LYS A 144 0.04 18.83 3.12
C LYS A 144 -0.05 17.53 3.93
N MET A 145 0.79 17.38 4.96
CA MET A 145 0.76 16.24 5.87
C MET A 145 -0.60 16.05 6.54
N LYS A 146 -1.20 17.18 7.02
CA LYS A 146 -2.55 17.12 7.61
C LYS A 146 -3.61 16.65 6.62
N ALA A 147 -3.50 17.06 5.35
CA ALA A 147 -4.42 16.62 4.32
C ALA A 147 -4.21 15.12 4.04
N LEU A 148 -2.96 14.67 3.86
CA LEU A 148 -2.65 13.26 3.65
C LEU A 148 -3.19 12.37 4.76
N LEU A 149 -3.00 12.76 6.03
CA LEU A 149 -3.51 12.01 7.19
C LEU A 149 -5.05 11.99 7.27
N ALA A 150 -5.72 13.00 6.71
CA ALA A 150 -7.18 13.05 6.69
C ALA A 150 -7.77 12.19 5.56
N ASP A 151 -6.97 11.89 4.53
CA ASP A 151 -7.35 11.12 3.35
C ASP A 151 -6.94 9.63 3.46
N LEU A 152 -6.28 9.21 4.57
CA LEU A 152 -5.97 7.82 4.88
C LEU A 152 -7.19 7.05 5.37
#